data_ad45098303673f0f70e5cc685177b6ee
#
_entry.id   ad45098303673f0f70e5cc685177b6ee
#
_cell.length_a   1.000
_cell.length_b   1.000
_cell.length_c   1.000
_cell.angle_alpha   90.00
_cell.angle_beta   90.00
_cell.angle_gamma   90.00
#
_symmetry.space_group_name_H-M   'P 1'
#
loop_
_entity.id
_entity.type
_entity.pdbx_description
1 polymer ?
#
loop_
_entity_poly.entity_id
_entity_poly.type
_entity_poly.pdbx_seq_one_letter_code
_entity_poly.pdbx_strand_id
1 'polypeptide(L)'
;MASVSTASSGSTRPSTWQGAGAAEFDLRSDTMTKPTPAMLEAICQTTLLDDVFGEDPVTNDLEAYVAGRTQHESALLVMSGTMGNQVAIRTHLKEPPYSVLCDHRSHIICYEAGGVSSLTGATVMPIIPKNGVRLTLEDIKKHAVLSDNIHYCPTKLICLENTLDGLVMPLAEARRITEWAHQNSIKVHLDGARLWEAVVSGAGSLPDYTTLFDSVSLCFSKGLGAPIGSMIVGSNEFIKKARWFRKSIGGGVRQAGVISAAARVAIEETFGPDPQGKQGKLIGSHEKAKKVADMWTSRGGKLSHPVETNMVWLDIESSGLGPNDLAEIGQEKGLKLLGNRIVVHYQVSDESLSRLEQVFDAAMSGTYQRSTDESKAYGSR
;
A
#
# COMPACT_ATOMS: atom_id res chain seq x y z
N MET A 1 -52.63 -23.47 11.64
CA MET A 1 -51.98 -22.52 10.72
C MET A 1 -52.00 -21.16 11.39
N ALA A 2 -50.89 -20.78 11.98
CA ALA A 2 -50.73 -19.46 12.62
C ALA A 2 -49.94 -18.58 11.62
N SER A 3 -50.57 -17.50 11.18
CA SER A 3 -49.96 -16.49 10.31
C SER A 3 -48.95 -15.67 11.11
N VAL A 4 -47.68 -15.78 10.75
CA VAL A 4 -46.63 -14.91 11.25
C VAL A 4 -46.76 -13.57 10.53
N SER A 5 -47.27 -12.56 11.20
CA SER A 5 -47.28 -11.18 10.75
C SER A 5 -45.85 -10.61 10.88
N THR A 6 -45.17 -10.41 9.78
CA THR A 6 -43.90 -9.65 9.71
C THR A 6 -44.24 -8.17 9.68
N ALA A 7 -44.32 -7.54 10.84
CA ALA A 7 -44.29 -6.10 10.95
C ALA A 7 -42.83 -5.62 10.72
N SER A 8 -42.53 -5.16 9.53
CA SER A 8 -41.31 -4.43 9.24
C SER A 8 -41.43 -3.01 9.82
N SER A 9 -40.98 -2.81 11.04
CA SER A 9 -40.69 -1.48 11.55
C SER A 9 -39.39 -1.01 10.91
N GLY A 10 -39.49 -0.30 9.79
CA GLY A 10 -38.39 0.33 9.12
C GLY A 10 -37.75 1.42 9.96
N SER A 11 -36.83 1.06 10.83
CA SER A 11 -35.85 1.99 11.38
C SER A 11 -34.86 2.32 10.24
N THR A 12 -35.14 3.39 9.54
CA THR A 12 -34.16 3.98 8.58
C THR A 12 -33.03 4.64 9.35
N ARG A 13 -32.18 3.85 10.02
CA ARG A 13 -30.84 4.33 10.35
C ARG A 13 -30.15 4.59 9.02
N PRO A 14 -29.62 5.82 8.77
CA PRO A 14 -28.85 6.05 7.54
C PRO A 14 -27.73 4.99 7.54
N SER A 15 -27.67 4.22 6.47
CA SER A 15 -26.64 3.23 6.30
C SER A 15 -25.29 3.95 6.37
N THR A 16 -24.42 3.53 7.31
CA THR A 16 -23.05 4.06 7.42
C THR A 16 -22.22 3.84 6.15
N TRP A 17 -22.82 3.22 5.15
CA TRP A 17 -22.26 2.79 3.88
C TRP A 17 -22.60 3.71 2.70
N GLN A 18 -23.44 4.73 2.89
CA GLN A 18 -23.92 5.58 1.79
C GLN A 18 -22.96 6.71 1.40
N GLY A 19 -21.86 6.90 2.12
CA GLY A 19 -20.88 7.95 1.84
C GLY A 19 -19.53 7.68 2.49
N ALA A 20 -18.55 8.53 2.21
CA ALA A 20 -17.22 8.44 2.79
C ALA A 20 -17.25 8.63 4.34
N GLY A 21 -18.18 9.42 4.85
CA GLY A 21 -18.37 9.65 6.29
C GLY A 21 -17.08 10.10 6.96
N ALA A 22 -16.68 9.42 8.05
CA ALA A 22 -15.45 9.77 8.79
C ALA A 22 -14.15 9.67 7.96
N ALA A 23 -14.14 8.94 6.84
CA ALA A 23 -12.98 8.87 5.96
C ALA A 23 -12.69 10.20 5.26
N GLU A 24 -13.71 11.05 5.06
CA GLU A 24 -13.53 12.37 4.47
C GLU A 24 -12.56 13.26 5.24
N PHE A 25 -12.49 13.05 6.57
CA PHE A 25 -11.74 13.86 7.52
C PHE A 25 -10.53 13.13 8.10
N ASP A 26 -10.11 11.99 7.50
CA ASP A 26 -9.01 11.16 7.99
C ASP A 26 -7.85 11.15 6.99
N LEU A 27 -6.83 11.97 7.26
CA LEU A 27 -5.65 12.12 6.42
C LEU A 27 -4.42 11.37 6.98
N ARG A 28 -4.61 10.42 7.90
CA ARG A 28 -3.52 9.63 8.48
C ARG A 28 -2.92 8.63 7.51
N SER A 29 -3.77 8.03 6.65
CA SER A 29 -3.38 7.00 5.68
C SER A 29 -4.47 6.81 4.63
N ASP A 30 -4.10 6.37 3.44
CA ASP A 30 -5.03 5.89 2.42
C ASP A 30 -5.70 4.55 2.76
N THR A 31 -5.28 3.89 3.83
CA THR A 31 -5.96 2.72 4.42
C THR A 31 -7.25 3.09 5.16
N MET A 32 -7.51 4.39 5.35
CA MET A 32 -8.74 4.90 5.99
C MET A 32 -9.90 5.01 5.02
N THR A 33 -9.69 4.73 3.73
CA THR A 33 -10.75 4.66 2.72
C THR A 33 -11.83 3.65 3.11
N LYS A 34 -13.06 3.92 2.69
CA LYS A 34 -14.21 3.03 2.86
C LYS A 34 -14.69 2.50 1.52
N PRO A 35 -15.27 1.29 1.49
CA PRO A 35 -15.91 0.77 0.30
C PRO A 35 -16.98 1.70 -0.23
N THR A 36 -17.06 1.80 -1.55
CA THR A 36 -18.15 2.53 -2.22
C THR A 36 -19.44 1.71 -2.19
N PRO A 37 -20.63 2.35 -2.40
CA PRO A 37 -21.88 1.61 -2.56
C PRO A 37 -21.82 0.53 -3.64
N ALA A 38 -21.12 0.80 -4.76
CA ALA A 38 -20.93 -0.18 -5.83
C ALA A 38 -20.11 -1.40 -5.40
N MET A 39 -19.05 -1.20 -4.58
CA MET A 39 -18.29 -2.31 -3.99
C MET A 39 -19.16 -3.19 -3.08
N LEU A 40 -20.04 -2.56 -2.29
CA LEU A 40 -20.95 -3.28 -1.39
C LEU A 40 -22.03 -4.04 -2.14
N GLU A 41 -22.58 -3.43 -3.19
CA GLU A 41 -23.52 -4.11 -4.09
C GLU A 41 -22.88 -5.32 -4.75
N ALA A 42 -21.65 -5.20 -5.23
CA ALA A 42 -20.90 -6.32 -5.79
C ALA A 42 -20.68 -7.44 -4.78
N ILE A 43 -20.43 -7.13 -3.50
CA ILE A 43 -20.35 -8.13 -2.42
C ILE A 43 -21.69 -8.84 -2.24
N CYS A 44 -22.81 -8.11 -2.25
CA CYS A 44 -24.15 -8.70 -2.08
C CYS A 44 -24.54 -9.63 -3.22
N GLN A 45 -23.99 -9.43 -4.43
CA GLN A 45 -24.32 -10.18 -5.63
C GLN A 45 -23.27 -11.26 -5.97
N THR A 46 -22.22 -11.42 -5.14
CA THR A 46 -21.08 -12.29 -5.45
C THR A 46 -21.42 -13.78 -5.31
N THR A 47 -20.57 -14.61 -5.91
CA THR A 47 -20.56 -16.05 -5.67
C THR A 47 -19.93 -16.39 -4.30
N LEU A 48 -20.37 -17.48 -3.70
CA LEU A 48 -19.93 -17.92 -2.37
C LEU A 48 -19.34 -19.34 -2.46
N LEU A 49 -18.34 -19.53 -3.33
CA LEU A 49 -17.68 -20.79 -3.56
C LEU A 49 -16.23 -20.78 -3.03
N ASP A 50 -15.61 -21.97 -2.98
CA ASP A 50 -14.32 -22.18 -2.30
C ASP A 50 -13.14 -21.81 -3.22
N ASP A 51 -12.32 -20.84 -2.81
CA ASP A 51 -11.09 -20.47 -3.52
C ASP A 51 -9.97 -21.52 -3.35
N VAL A 52 -9.95 -22.26 -2.24
CA VAL A 52 -8.89 -23.28 -2.01
C VAL A 52 -8.97 -24.41 -3.03
N PHE A 53 -10.18 -24.73 -3.49
CA PHE A 53 -10.42 -25.68 -4.59
C PHE A 53 -10.45 -25.00 -5.97
N GLY A 54 -10.33 -23.66 -6.03
CA GLY A 54 -10.39 -22.93 -7.28
C GLY A 54 -11.78 -22.87 -7.91
N GLU A 55 -12.84 -23.02 -7.10
CA GLU A 55 -14.22 -23.12 -7.55
C GLU A 55 -14.95 -21.77 -7.61
N ASP A 56 -14.43 -20.72 -6.95
CA ASP A 56 -15.08 -19.41 -6.94
C ASP A 56 -14.81 -18.62 -8.23
N PRO A 57 -15.81 -18.48 -9.13
CA PRO A 57 -15.60 -17.84 -10.43
C PRO A 57 -15.25 -16.35 -10.30
N VAL A 58 -15.79 -15.62 -9.31
CA VAL A 58 -15.49 -14.19 -9.11
C VAL A 58 -14.03 -14.00 -8.71
N THR A 59 -13.49 -14.91 -7.88
CA THR A 59 -12.07 -14.87 -7.50
C THR A 59 -11.17 -15.26 -8.67
N ASN A 60 -11.50 -16.33 -9.38
CA ASN A 60 -10.74 -16.76 -10.55
C ASN A 60 -10.70 -15.67 -11.64
N ASP A 61 -11.81 -14.96 -11.84
CA ASP A 61 -11.92 -13.87 -12.81
C ASP A 61 -11.09 -12.65 -12.39
N LEU A 62 -11.09 -12.30 -11.10
CA LEU A 62 -10.24 -11.25 -10.56
C LEU A 62 -8.74 -11.60 -10.72
N GLU A 63 -8.34 -12.84 -10.39
CA GLU A 63 -6.95 -13.29 -10.55
C GLU A 63 -6.52 -13.21 -12.02
N ALA A 64 -7.34 -13.71 -12.95
CA ALA A 64 -7.07 -13.63 -14.38
C ALA A 64 -7.01 -12.18 -14.89
N TYR A 65 -7.91 -11.33 -14.42
CA TYR A 65 -7.94 -9.92 -14.78
C TYR A 65 -6.68 -9.18 -14.34
N VAL A 66 -6.24 -9.37 -13.09
CA VAL A 66 -5.03 -8.70 -12.59
C VAL A 66 -3.78 -9.27 -13.26
N ALA A 67 -3.70 -10.58 -13.49
CA ALA A 67 -2.62 -11.20 -14.25
C ALA A 67 -2.51 -10.58 -15.66
N GLY A 68 -3.63 -10.43 -16.37
CA GLY A 68 -3.67 -9.78 -17.69
C GLY A 68 -3.23 -8.32 -17.65
N ARG A 69 -3.70 -7.55 -16.65
CA ARG A 69 -3.33 -6.12 -16.52
C ARG A 69 -1.85 -5.91 -16.17
N THR A 70 -1.23 -6.86 -15.52
CA THR A 70 0.18 -6.83 -15.11
C THR A 70 1.11 -7.56 -16.09
N GLN A 71 0.55 -8.22 -17.10
CA GLN A 71 1.27 -9.07 -18.04
C GLN A 71 2.09 -10.19 -17.36
N HIS A 72 1.58 -10.70 -16.22
CA HIS A 72 2.07 -11.91 -15.60
C HIS A 72 1.22 -13.12 -16.00
N GLU A 73 1.80 -14.33 -15.86
CA GLU A 73 1.11 -15.57 -16.25
C GLU A 73 -0.04 -15.91 -15.31
N SER A 74 0.06 -15.55 -14.04
CA SER A 74 -0.91 -15.93 -13.02
C SER A 74 -0.93 -14.96 -11.84
N ALA A 75 -2.00 -15.02 -11.05
CA ALA A 75 -2.17 -14.23 -9.84
C ALA A 75 -2.73 -15.07 -8.69
N LEU A 76 -2.61 -14.54 -7.47
CA LEU A 76 -3.10 -15.16 -6.24
C LEU A 76 -3.67 -14.10 -5.31
N LEU A 77 -4.96 -14.23 -5.00
CA LEU A 77 -5.61 -13.42 -3.97
C LEU A 77 -5.04 -13.73 -2.60
N VAL A 78 -4.75 -12.68 -1.82
CA VAL A 78 -4.31 -12.75 -0.42
C VAL A 78 -5.06 -11.73 0.43
N MET A 79 -5.13 -11.95 1.74
CA MET A 79 -5.92 -11.13 2.66
C MET A 79 -5.36 -9.71 2.85
N SER A 80 -4.05 -9.55 2.73
CA SER A 80 -3.35 -8.27 2.97
C SER A 80 -2.04 -8.21 2.19
N GLY A 81 -1.48 -7.00 2.04
CA GLY A 81 -0.13 -6.79 1.48
C GLY A 81 0.94 -7.52 2.28
N THR A 82 0.84 -7.49 3.62
CA THR A 82 1.74 -8.26 4.50
C THR A 82 1.72 -9.74 4.16
N MET A 83 0.55 -10.37 4.02
CA MET A 83 0.45 -11.75 3.59
C MET A 83 1.07 -11.94 2.19
N GLY A 84 0.82 -11.00 1.29
CA GLY A 84 1.38 -11.01 -0.06
C GLY A 84 2.91 -11.06 -0.06
N ASN A 85 3.53 -10.15 0.66
CA ASN A 85 4.99 -10.08 0.79
C ASN A 85 5.55 -11.35 1.45
N GLN A 86 4.97 -11.80 2.58
CA GLN A 86 5.44 -12.98 3.29
C GLN A 86 5.35 -14.25 2.44
N VAL A 87 4.24 -14.44 1.73
CA VAL A 87 4.04 -15.58 0.80
C VAL A 87 5.02 -15.49 -0.38
N ALA A 88 5.18 -14.30 -0.97
CA ALA A 88 6.08 -14.12 -2.10
C ALA A 88 7.53 -14.38 -1.73
N ILE A 89 8.01 -13.76 -0.65
CA ILE A 89 9.39 -13.93 -0.16
C ILE A 89 9.66 -15.41 0.16
N ARG A 90 8.75 -16.07 0.90
CA ARG A 90 8.89 -17.50 1.22
C ARG A 90 8.91 -18.38 -0.02
N THR A 91 8.17 -17.99 -1.07
CA THR A 91 8.12 -18.75 -2.34
C THR A 91 9.43 -18.66 -3.11
N HIS A 92 10.10 -17.51 -3.09
CA HIS A 92 11.40 -17.32 -3.73
C HIS A 92 12.55 -18.02 -3.02
N LEU A 93 12.50 -18.11 -1.70
CA LEU A 93 13.57 -18.67 -0.87
C LEU A 93 13.43 -20.19 -0.77
N LYS A 94 14.18 -20.93 -1.60
CA LYS A 94 14.05 -22.40 -1.72
C LYS A 94 14.91 -23.14 -0.68
N GLU A 95 16.20 -22.87 -0.65
CA GLU A 95 17.18 -23.59 0.17
C GLU A 95 18.10 -22.61 0.90
N PRO A 96 18.22 -22.71 2.25
CA PRO A 96 19.18 -21.91 3.00
C PRO A 96 20.64 -22.35 2.70
N PRO A 97 21.66 -21.46 2.92
CA PRO A 97 21.49 -20.13 3.49
C PRO A 97 21.07 -19.09 2.45
N TYR A 98 20.33 -18.09 2.93
CA TYR A 98 19.90 -16.98 2.08
C TYR A 98 19.73 -15.66 2.84
N SER A 99 20.09 -14.54 2.18
CA SER A 99 19.76 -13.21 2.64
C SER A 99 18.82 -12.48 1.68
N VAL A 100 18.06 -11.55 2.24
CA VAL A 100 17.12 -10.66 1.54
C VAL A 100 17.61 -9.23 1.70
N LEU A 101 17.84 -8.52 0.60
CA LEU A 101 18.19 -7.10 0.59
C LEU A 101 16.93 -6.25 0.43
N CYS A 102 16.81 -5.17 1.20
CA CYS A 102 15.74 -4.18 1.07
C CYS A 102 16.20 -2.79 1.56
N ASP A 103 15.42 -1.75 1.28
CA ASP A 103 15.60 -0.44 1.91
C ASP A 103 15.32 -0.57 3.43
N HIS A 104 16.07 0.15 4.26
CA HIS A 104 15.90 0.12 5.72
C HIS A 104 14.51 0.61 6.17
N ARG A 105 13.77 1.34 5.35
CA ARG A 105 12.40 1.81 5.59
C ARG A 105 11.33 0.88 5.03
N SER A 106 11.71 -0.16 4.27
CA SER A 106 10.75 -1.07 3.63
C SER A 106 9.76 -1.65 4.62
N HIS A 107 8.51 -1.78 4.18
CA HIS A 107 7.40 -2.32 4.97
C HIS A 107 7.73 -3.70 5.55
N ILE A 108 8.38 -4.56 4.76
CA ILE A 108 8.73 -5.93 5.14
C ILE A 108 9.65 -6.04 6.36
N ILE A 109 10.40 -5.00 6.69
CA ILE A 109 11.26 -4.96 7.87
C ILE A 109 10.65 -4.13 9.00
N CYS A 110 9.96 -3.02 8.68
CA CYS A 110 9.49 -2.06 9.67
C CYS A 110 8.09 -2.40 10.21
N TYR A 111 7.19 -3.00 9.41
CA TYR A 111 5.77 -3.06 9.72
C TYR A 111 5.13 -4.46 9.56
N GLU A 112 5.93 -5.52 9.41
CA GLU A 112 5.43 -6.90 9.25
C GLU A 112 5.83 -7.82 10.40
N ALA A 113 6.03 -7.26 11.60
CA ALA A 113 6.27 -7.99 12.85
C ALA A 113 7.43 -9.03 12.75
N GLY A 114 8.47 -8.74 11.95
CA GLY A 114 9.59 -9.65 11.76
C GLY A 114 9.25 -10.90 10.93
N GLY A 115 8.16 -10.86 10.16
CA GLY A 115 7.60 -11.98 9.42
C GLY A 115 8.60 -12.62 8.46
N VAL A 116 9.44 -11.84 7.77
CA VAL A 116 10.44 -12.39 6.83
C VAL A 116 11.35 -13.39 7.53
N SER A 117 11.97 -13.01 8.65
CA SER A 117 12.88 -13.91 9.38
C SER A 117 12.13 -15.06 10.03
N SER A 118 10.96 -14.82 10.64
CA SER A 118 10.22 -15.86 11.36
C SER A 118 9.62 -16.94 10.46
N LEU A 119 9.20 -16.59 9.24
CA LEU A 119 8.59 -17.55 8.29
C LEU A 119 9.60 -18.20 7.34
N THR A 120 10.78 -17.60 7.17
CA THR A 120 11.75 -18.09 6.17
C THR A 120 13.10 -18.50 6.78
N GLY A 121 13.46 -17.96 7.95
CA GLY A 121 14.81 -18.08 8.51
C GLY A 121 15.84 -17.21 7.77
N ALA A 122 15.42 -16.30 6.87
CA ALA A 122 16.33 -15.47 6.12
C ALA A 122 17.00 -14.40 6.99
N THR A 123 18.28 -14.11 6.67
CA THR A 123 18.95 -12.90 7.12
C THR A 123 18.42 -11.73 6.31
N VAL A 124 17.78 -10.75 6.95
CA VAL A 124 17.34 -9.52 6.30
C VAL A 124 18.45 -8.49 6.41
N MET A 125 18.85 -7.92 5.27
CA MET A 125 19.94 -6.94 5.14
C MET A 125 19.35 -5.58 4.74
N PRO A 126 19.03 -4.70 5.71
CA PRO A 126 18.54 -3.36 5.42
C PRO A 126 19.67 -2.48 4.89
N ILE A 127 19.39 -1.78 3.79
CA ILE A 127 20.33 -0.85 3.16
C ILE A 127 19.84 0.57 3.36
N ILE A 128 20.71 1.46 3.84
CA ILE A 128 20.49 2.90 3.86
C ILE A 128 20.95 3.45 2.51
N PRO A 129 20.04 4.00 1.67
CA PRO A 129 20.41 4.56 0.37
C PRO A 129 21.40 5.71 0.54
N LYS A 130 22.46 5.73 -0.24
CA LYS A 130 23.47 6.79 -0.18
C LYS A 130 22.88 8.18 -0.48
N ASN A 131 21.87 8.24 -1.33
CA ASN A 131 21.18 9.48 -1.69
C ASN A 131 20.12 9.92 -0.67
N GLY A 132 19.86 9.13 0.40
CA GLY A 132 18.85 9.40 1.42
C GLY A 132 17.40 9.24 0.94
N VAL A 133 17.16 8.91 -0.33
CA VAL A 133 15.83 8.93 -0.94
C VAL A 133 15.36 7.53 -1.34
N ARG A 134 16.14 6.79 -2.14
CA ARG A 134 15.77 5.48 -2.68
C ARG A 134 16.99 4.64 -3.02
N LEU A 135 16.85 3.32 -2.97
CA LEU A 135 17.91 2.42 -3.37
C LEU A 135 18.30 2.61 -4.82
N THR A 136 19.62 2.53 -5.08
CA THR A 136 20.21 2.52 -6.40
C THR A 136 20.90 1.19 -6.67
N LEU A 137 21.18 0.90 -7.93
CA LEU A 137 21.97 -0.28 -8.30
C LEU A 137 23.34 -0.30 -7.61
N GLU A 138 23.94 0.88 -7.43
CA GLU A 138 25.22 1.04 -6.73
C GLU A 138 25.14 0.64 -5.26
N ASP A 139 24.02 1.02 -4.59
CA ASP A 139 23.75 0.58 -3.21
C ASP A 139 23.58 -0.94 -3.14
N ILE A 140 22.81 -1.52 -4.07
CA ILE A 140 22.59 -2.97 -4.14
C ILE A 140 23.92 -3.71 -4.36
N LYS A 141 24.73 -3.30 -5.35
CA LYS A 141 26.03 -3.92 -5.66
C LYS A 141 27.00 -3.91 -4.48
N LYS A 142 26.98 -2.83 -3.70
CA LYS A 142 27.85 -2.69 -2.53
C LYS A 142 27.52 -3.67 -1.42
N HIS A 143 26.24 -4.07 -1.28
CA HIS A 143 25.76 -4.87 -0.15
C HIS A 143 25.41 -6.31 -0.54
N ALA A 144 25.24 -6.60 -1.83
CA ALA A 144 24.94 -7.95 -2.30
C ALA A 144 26.14 -8.90 -2.08
N VAL A 145 25.83 -10.05 -1.50
CA VAL A 145 26.82 -11.13 -1.30
C VAL A 145 26.65 -12.15 -2.41
N LEU A 146 27.62 -12.20 -3.34
CA LEU A 146 27.64 -13.12 -4.49
C LEU A 146 28.63 -14.29 -4.28
N SER A 147 29.30 -14.34 -3.12
CA SER A 147 30.34 -15.33 -2.80
C SER A 147 29.72 -16.67 -2.43
N ASP A 148 30.38 -17.75 -2.83
CA ASP A 148 30.15 -19.13 -2.39
C ASP A 148 30.97 -19.52 -1.14
N ASN A 149 31.72 -18.57 -0.59
CA ASN A 149 32.48 -18.76 0.65
C ASN A 149 31.54 -19.03 1.83
N ILE A 150 31.76 -20.15 2.53
CA ILE A 150 30.94 -20.66 3.63
C ILE A 150 30.79 -19.70 4.83
N HIS A 151 31.62 -18.67 4.91
CA HIS A 151 31.52 -17.63 5.95
C HIS A 151 30.45 -16.58 5.68
N TYR A 152 29.89 -16.53 4.47
CA TYR A 152 28.93 -15.51 4.08
C TYR A 152 27.55 -16.09 3.82
N CYS A 153 26.53 -15.27 4.06
CA CYS A 153 25.15 -15.59 3.72
C CYS A 153 24.83 -14.98 2.33
N PRO A 154 24.67 -15.80 1.26
CA PRO A 154 24.50 -15.29 -0.08
C PRO A 154 23.15 -14.57 -0.26
N THR A 155 23.17 -13.49 -1.06
CA THR A 155 21.94 -12.79 -1.43
C THR A 155 21.16 -13.62 -2.44
N LYS A 156 19.91 -13.94 -2.13
CA LYS A 156 19.02 -14.73 -3.00
C LYS A 156 17.79 -13.95 -3.46
N LEU A 157 17.48 -12.86 -2.76
CA LEU A 157 16.31 -12.04 -3.06
C LEU A 157 16.60 -10.56 -2.80
N ILE A 158 16.15 -9.70 -3.70
CA ILE A 158 16.06 -8.26 -3.50
C ILE A 158 14.58 -7.91 -3.42
N CYS A 159 14.17 -7.18 -2.39
CA CYS A 159 12.83 -6.64 -2.26
C CYS A 159 12.88 -5.12 -2.45
N LEU A 160 12.21 -4.64 -3.48
CA LEU A 160 11.99 -3.21 -3.71
C LEU A 160 10.57 -2.84 -3.30
N GLU A 161 10.34 -1.56 -3.03
CA GLU A 161 9.00 -1.04 -2.70
C GLU A 161 8.67 0.16 -3.59
N ASN A 162 7.45 0.21 -4.11
CA ASN A 162 6.95 1.32 -4.91
C ASN A 162 5.43 1.54 -4.63
N THR A 163 5.09 2.68 -4.00
CA THR A 163 5.92 3.81 -3.57
C THR A 163 6.45 3.59 -2.16
N LEU A 164 7.69 3.94 -1.91
CA LEU A 164 8.26 3.97 -0.57
C LEU A 164 8.11 5.40 -0.02
N ASP A 165 7.36 5.57 1.06
CA ASP A 165 7.04 6.90 1.66
C ASP A 165 6.39 7.89 0.67
N GLY A 166 5.65 7.37 -0.32
CA GLY A 166 5.05 8.19 -1.38
C GLY A 166 6.01 8.56 -2.52
N LEU A 167 7.28 8.18 -2.42
CA LEU A 167 8.30 8.41 -3.45
C LEU A 167 8.31 7.28 -4.47
N VAL A 168 8.38 7.64 -5.74
CA VAL A 168 8.37 6.71 -6.86
C VAL A 168 9.76 6.15 -7.13
N MET A 169 9.88 4.84 -7.21
CA MET A 169 11.07 4.20 -7.79
C MET A 169 11.10 4.46 -9.30
N PRO A 170 12.10 5.18 -9.84
CA PRO A 170 12.17 5.43 -11.27
C PRO A 170 12.25 4.13 -12.07
N LEU A 171 11.46 4.03 -13.14
CA LEU A 171 11.39 2.83 -13.98
C LEU A 171 12.77 2.41 -14.53
N ALA A 172 13.57 3.38 -14.93
CA ALA A 172 14.93 3.12 -15.42
C ALA A 172 15.82 2.49 -14.33
N GLU A 173 15.69 2.94 -13.07
CA GLU A 173 16.47 2.39 -11.97
C GLU A 173 15.97 1.00 -11.56
N ALA A 174 14.66 0.80 -11.51
CA ALA A 174 14.07 -0.51 -11.29
C ALA A 174 14.59 -1.52 -12.33
N ARG A 175 14.64 -1.14 -13.60
CA ARG A 175 15.18 -1.96 -14.70
C ARG A 175 16.66 -2.29 -14.50
N ARG A 176 17.48 -1.31 -14.17
CA ARG A 176 18.92 -1.53 -13.91
C ARG A 176 19.16 -2.54 -12.79
N ILE A 177 18.38 -2.42 -11.70
CA ILE A 177 18.48 -3.32 -10.54
C ILE A 177 18.04 -4.74 -10.92
N THR A 178 16.88 -4.89 -11.58
CA THR A 178 16.35 -6.21 -11.94
C THR A 178 17.22 -6.92 -12.97
N GLU A 179 17.71 -6.23 -14.00
CA GLU A 179 18.63 -6.80 -15.00
C GLU A 179 19.92 -7.31 -14.35
N TRP A 180 20.52 -6.50 -13.47
CA TRP A 180 21.73 -6.92 -12.75
C TRP A 180 21.45 -8.10 -11.80
N ALA A 181 20.33 -8.08 -11.08
CA ALA A 181 19.96 -9.17 -10.17
C ALA A 181 19.80 -10.49 -10.94
N HIS A 182 19.09 -10.47 -12.06
CA HIS A 182 18.88 -11.66 -12.90
C HIS A 182 20.18 -12.19 -13.48
N GLN A 183 21.11 -11.32 -13.91
CA GLN A 183 22.46 -11.73 -14.35
C GLN A 183 23.26 -12.45 -13.25
N ASN A 184 22.94 -12.18 -11.98
CA ASN A 184 23.59 -12.82 -10.83
C ASN A 184 22.70 -13.90 -10.17
N SER A 185 21.65 -14.38 -10.86
CA SER A 185 20.73 -15.41 -10.38
C SER A 185 20.02 -15.04 -9.07
N ILE A 186 19.81 -13.75 -8.81
CA ILE A 186 19.08 -13.21 -7.68
C ILE A 186 17.66 -12.89 -8.14
N LYS A 187 16.66 -13.32 -7.35
CA LYS A 187 15.24 -12.99 -7.58
C LYS A 187 14.93 -11.58 -7.10
N VAL A 188 13.94 -10.95 -7.74
CA VAL A 188 13.49 -9.61 -7.35
C VAL A 188 11.98 -9.60 -7.14
N HIS A 189 11.57 -9.22 -5.93
CA HIS A 189 10.17 -9.01 -5.55
C HIS A 189 9.88 -7.51 -5.42
N LEU A 190 8.73 -7.07 -5.92
CA LEU A 190 8.23 -5.71 -5.71
C LEU A 190 7.07 -5.71 -4.70
N ASP A 191 7.26 -5.05 -3.57
CA ASP A 191 6.12 -4.56 -2.80
C ASP A 191 5.51 -3.37 -3.56
N GLY A 192 4.49 -3.67 -4.33
CA GLY A 192 3.72 -2.74 -5.13
C GLY A 192 2.43 -2.29 -4.44
N ALA A 193 2.42 -2.25 -3.10
CA ALA A 193 1.22 -1.89 -2.34
C ALA A 193 0.58 -0.57 -2.80
N ARG A 194 1.38 0.36 -3.31
CA ARG A 194 0.95 1.64 -3.91
C ARG A 194 1.49 1.85 -5.33
N LEU A 195 1.78 0.78 -6.06
CA LEU A 195 2.21 0.87 -7.45
C LEU A 195 1.17 1.58 -8.34
N TRP A 196 -0.12 1.44 -8.00
CA TRP A 196 -1.21 2.19 -8.62
C TRP A 196 -0.98 3.71 -8.59
N GLU A 197 -0.50 4.24 -7.46
CA GLU A 197 -0.17 5.66 -7.30
C GLU A 197 1.05 6.05 -8.15
N ALA A 198 2.09 5.22 -8.20
CA ALA A 198 3.26 5.47 -9.04
C ALA A 198 2.89 5.53 -10.52
N VAL A 199 2.00 4.67 -10.98
CA VAL A 199 1.50 4.65 -12.36
C VAL A 199 0.72 5.93 -12.67
N VAL A 200 -0.20 6.33 -11.78
CA VAL A 200 -1.02 7.54 -11.95
C VAL A 200 -0.17 8.81 -11.93
N SER A 201 0.96 8.82 -11.24
CA SER A 201 1.91 9.96 -11.27
C SER A 201 2.58 10.16 -12.64
N GLY A 202 2.43 9.19 -13.55
CA GLY A 202 3.04 9.22 -14.89
C GLY A 202 4.42 8.59 -14.98
N ALA A 203 4.83 7.83 -13.96
CA ALA A 203 6.17 7.20 -13.93
C ALA A 203 6.33 6.02 -14.90
N GLY A 204 5.23 5.54 -15.48
CA GLY A 204 5.16 4.42 -16.42
C GLY A 204 3.78 3.76 -16.34
N SER A 205 3.49 2.80 -17.22
CA SER A 205 2.29 1.97 -17.12
C SER A 205 2.46 0.84 -16.10
N LEU A 206 1.36 0.22 -15.69
CA LEU A 206 1.41 -0.93 -14.79
C LEU A 206 2.30 -2.06 -15.33
N PRO A 207 2.17 -2.51 -16.61
CA PRO A 207 3.05 -3.51 -17.21
C PRO A 207 4.52 -3.09 -17.29
N ASP A 208 4.82 -1.78 -17.51
CA ASP A 208 6.21 -1.32 -17.58
C ASP A 208 6.98 -1.64 -16.30
N TYR A 209 6.31 -1.55 -15.15
CA TYR A 209 6.89 -1.92 -13.86
C TYR A 209 6.82 -3.42 -13.62
N THR A 210 5.63 -4.00 -13.70
CA THR A 210 5.38 -5.36 -13.20
C THR A 210 6.19 -6.42 -13.93
N THR A 211 6.40 -6.27 -15.24
CA THR A 211 7.18 -7.22 -16.06
C THR A 211 8.68 -7.26 -15.73
N LEU A 212 9.20 -6.29 -14.97
CA LEU A 212 10.59 -6.30 -14.54
C LEU A 212 10.87 -7.30 -13.40
N PHE A 213 9.85 -7.64 -12.62
CA PHE A 213 10.00 -8.38 -11.36
C PHE A 213 9.57 -9.83 -11.50
N ASP A 214 10.20 -10.72 -10.72
CA ASP A 214 9.80 -12.14 -10.64
C ASP A 214 8.45 -12.31 -9.95
N SER A 215 8.08 -11.38 -9.07
CA SER A 215 6.75 -11.27 -8.46
C SER A 215 6.46 -9.85 -7.98
N VAL A 216 5.18 -9.51 -7.95
CA VAL A 216 4.71 -8.21 -7.43
C VAL A 216 3.53 -8.44 -6.49
N SER A 217 3.48 -7.73 -5.37
CA SER A 217 2.32 -7.64 -4.48
C SER A 217 1.59 -6.32 -4.72
N LEU A 218 0.27 -6.36 -4.94
CA LEU A 218 -0.58 -5.20 -5.25
C LEU A 218 -1.71 -5.11 -4.22
N CYS A 219 -1.84 -4.00 -3.49
CA CYS A 219 -2.92 -3.82 -2.53
C CYS A 219 -4.17 -3.22 -3.16
N PHE A 220 -5.34 -3.71 -2.70
CA PHE A 220 -6.65 -3.15 -3.04
C PHE A 220 -7.23 -2.29 -1.90
N SER A 221 -6.80 -2.54 -0.66
CA SER A 221 -7.33 -1.95 0.58
C SER A 221 -6.59 -0.69 1.02
N LYS A 222 -6.12 0.13 0.08
CA LYS A 222 -5.47 1.44 0.31
C LYS A 222 -6.15 2.48 -0.56
N GLY A 223 -5.41 3.23 -1.37
CA GLY A 223 -5.94 4.23 -2.29
C GLY A 223 -7.06 3.73 -3.20
N LEU A 224 -7.09 2.45 -3.56
CA LEU A 224 -8.19 1.87 -4.34
C LEU A 224 -9.53 1.78 -3.59
N GLY A 225 -9.51 1.65 -2.27
CA GLY A 225 -10.72 1.72 -1.44
C GLY A 225 -11.46 0.41 -1.21
N ALA A 226 -10.94 -0.74 -1.64
CA ALA A 226 -11.53 -2.03 -1.27
C ALA A 226 -11.39 -2.27 0.25
N PRO A 227 -12.34 -2.97 0.89
CA PRO A 227 -12.31 -3.16 2.34
C PRO A 227 -11.16 -4.05 2.82
N ILE A 228 -10.70 -4.96 1.96
CA ILE A 228 -9.70 -5.98 2.28
C ILE A 228 -9.11 -6.54 0.97
N GLY A 229 -7.94 -7.11 1.05
CA GLY A 229 -7.35 -7.89 -0.02
C GLY A 229 -6.17 -7.24 -0.73
N SER A 230 -5.34 -8.11 -1.25
CA SER A 230 -4.20 -7.81 -2.11
C SER A 230 -4.01 -8.96 -3.12
N MET A 231 -3.18 -8.76 -4.11
CA MET A 231 -2.89 -9.74 -5.15
C MET A 231 -1.39 -9.93 -5.28
N ILE A 232 -0.94 -11.17 -5.34
CA ILE A 232 0.42 -11.51 -5.80
C ILE A 232 0.33 -11.91 -7.26
N VAL A 233 1.23 -11.40 -8.09
CA VAL A 233 1.38 -11.83 -9.49
C VAL A 233 2.77 -12.41 -9.74
N GLY A 234 2.87 -13.33 -10.70
CA GLY A 234 4.11 -14.00 -11.04
C GLY A 234 3.90 -15.09 -12.09
N SER A 235 4.89 -15.98 -12.28
CA SER A 235 4.76 -17.12 -13.16
C SER A 235 3.78 -18.18 -12.63
N ASN A 236 3.27 -19.02 -13.49
CA ASN A 236 2.38 -20.14 -13.12
C ASN A 236 3.02 -21.05 -12.05
N GLU A 237 4.30 -21.39 -12.22
CA GLU A 237 5.04 -22.21 -11.25
C GLU A 237 5.13 -21.52 -9.89
N PHE A 238 5.47 -20.23 -9.90
CA PHE A 238 5.58 -19.43 -8.70
C PHE A 238 4.23 -19.35 -7.95
N ILE A 239 3.15 -19.01 -8.63
CA ILE A 239 1.82 -18.89 -8.04
C ILE A 239 1.29 -20.23 -7.53
N LYS A 240 1.53 -21.32 -8.26
CA LYS A 240 1.19 -22.68 -7.79
C LYS A 240 1.85 -22.98 -6.44
N LYS A 241 3.12 -22.62 -6.26
CA LYS A 241 3.84 -22.80 -5.00
C LYS A 241 3.39 -21.81 -3.92
N ALA A 242 3.11 -20.56 -4.30
CA ALA A 242 2.60 -19.53 -3.39
C ALA A 242 1.26 -19.93 -2.75
N ARG A 243 0.37 -20.63 -3.46
CA ARG A 243 -0.90 -21.17 -2.91
C ARG A 243 -0.66 -22.12 -1.72
N TRP A 244 0.40 -22.93 -1.76
CA TRP A 244 0.78 -23.81 -0.64
C TRP A 244 1.21 -23.01 0.58
N PHE A 245 2.05 -21.99 0.39
CA PHE A 245 2.49 -21.14 1.50
C PHE A 245 1.34 -20.30 2.04
N ARG A 246 0.48 -19.74 1.18
CA ARG A 246 -0.74 -19.06 1.62
C ARG A 246 -1.59 -19.99 2.50
N LYS A 247 -1.78 -21.23 2.09
CA LYS A 247 -2.55 -22.22 2.88
C LYS A 247 -1.90 -22.50 4.23
N SER A 248 -0.57 -22.67 4.28
CA SER A 248 0.16 -23.04 5.50
C SER A 248 0.11 -21.97 6.58
N ILE A 249 -0.02 -20.68 6.21
CA ILE A 249 -0.14 -19.56 7.15
C ILE A 249 -1.59 -19.14 7.42
N GLY A 250 -2.56 -19.99 7.08
CA GLY A 250 -3.97 -19.74 7.36
C GLY A 250 -4.71 -18.85 6.34
N GLY A 251 -4.11 -18.58 5.16
CA GLY A 251 -4.66 -17.68 4.15
C GLY A 251 -5.64 -18.32 3.16
N GLY A 252 -6.11 -19.55 3.38
CA GLY A 252 -7.15 -20.17 2.54
C GLY A 252 -8.53 -19.57 2.85
N VAL A 253 -9.24 -19.13 1.81
CA VAL A 253 -10.55 -18.47 1.95
C VAL A 253 -11.63 -19.40 1.40
N ARG A 254 -12.74 -19.59 2.16
CA ARG A 254 -13.83 -20.49 1.77
C ARG A 254 -14.80 -19.83 0.79
N GLN A 255 -15.23 -18.59 1.09
CA GLN A 255 -16.14 -17.80 0.25
C GLN A 255 -15.40 -16.53 -0.17
N ALA A 256 -14.44 -16.67 -1.09
CA ALA A 256 -13.53 -15.60 -1.46
C ALA A 256 -14.19 -14.48 -2.27
N GLY A 257 -15.31 -14.75 -2.92
CA GLY A 257 -16.07 -13.79 -3.70
C GLY A 257 -16.41 -12.50 -2.94
N VAL A 258 -16.63 -12.61 -1.63
CA VAL A 258 -16.87 -11.46 -0.75
C VAL A 258 -15.73 -10.43 -0.79
N ILE A 259 -14.50 -10.89 -0.98
CA ILE A 259 -13.31 -10.05 -1.09
C ILE A 259 -13.10 -9.62 -2.54
N SER A 260 -13.18 -10.59 -3.45
CA SER A 260 -12.82 -10.43 -4.86
C SER A 260 -13.74 -9.48 -5.61
N ALA A 261 -15.06 -9.52 -5.33
CA ALA A 261 -16.03 -8.65 -5.97
C ALA A 261 -15.76 -7.17 -5.68
N ALA A 262 -15.51 -6.82 -4.41
CA ALA A 262 -15.17 -5.44 -4.05
C ALA A 262 -13.83 -4.99 -4.65
N ALA A 263 -12.83 -5.87 -4.68
CA ALA A 263 -11.52 -5.56 -5.25
C ALA A 263 -11.61 -5.30 -6.76
N ARG A 264 -12.45 -6.05 -7.49
CA ARG A 264 -12.70 -5.82 -8.92
C ARG A 264 -13.25 -4.42 -9.17
N VAL A 265 -14.31 -4.04 -8.46
CA VAL A 265 -14.92 -2.70 -8.56
C VAL A 265 -13.93 -1.61 -8.17
N ALA A 266 -13.12 -1.83 -7.12
CA ALA A 266 -12.11 -0.89 -6.68
C ALA A 266 -11.08 -0.57 -7.80
N ILE A 267 -10.60 -1.58 -8.51
CA ILE A 267 -9.69 -1.37 -9.65
C ILE A 267 -10.39 -0.59 -10.76
N GLU A 268 -11.60 -0.99 -11.13
CA GLU A 268 -12.33 -0.40 -12.26
C GLU A 268 -12.74 1.05 -12.02
N GLU A 269 -13.22 1.39 -10.81
CA GLU A 269 -13.67 2.74 -10.49
C GLU A 269 -12.55 3.68 -10.05
N THR A 270 -11.56 3.17 -9.30
CA THR A 270 -10.61 4.06 -8.62
C THR A 270 -9.30 4.19 -9.38
N PHE A 271 -8.77 3.10 -9.94
CA PHE A 271 -7.65 3.19 -10.88
C PHE A 271 -8.16 3.49 -12.30
N GLY A 272 -9.18 2.79 -12.75
CA GLY A 272 -9.79 2.97 -14.06
C GLY A 272 -9.39 1.88 -15.08
N PRO A 273 -10.06 1.89 -16.25
CA PRO A 273 -9.88 0.87 -17.28
C PRO A 273 -8.55 1.01 -18.04
N ASP A 274 -7.99 2.21 -18.13
CA ASP A 274 -6.76 2.44 -18.89
C ASP A 274 -5.50 1.98 -18.12
N PRO A 275 -4.42 1.59 -18.82
CA PRO A 275 -3.22 1.06 -18.18
C PRO A 275 -2.39 2.11 -17.42
N GLN A 276 -2.67 3.41 -17.58
CA GLN A 276 -2.04 4.52 -16.88
C GLN A 276 -2.87 5.07 -15.71
N GLY A 277 -4.10 4.58 -15.50
CA GLY A 277 -4.96 5.02 -14.40
C GLY A 277 -5.48 6.47 -14.53
N LYS A 278 -5.45 7.04 -15.72
CA LYS A 278 -5.85 8.45 -15.94
C LYS A 278 -7.35 8.69 -15.87
N GLN A 279 -8.14 7.63 -16.05
CA GLN A 279 -9.60 7.70 -16.00
C GLN A 279 -10.16 7.38 -14.61
N GLY A 280 -9.31 7.11 -13.64
CA GLY A 280 -9.67 6.78 -12.28
C GLY A 280 -9.71 7.98 -11.33
N LYS A 281 -10.00 7.70 -10.05
CA LYS A 281 -10.14 8.71 -8.99
C LYS A 281 -8.81 9.11 -8.34
N LEU A 282 -7.74 8.31 -8.53
CA LEU A 282 -6.45 8.53 -7.84
C LEU A 282 -5.78 9.83 -8.27
N ILE A 283 -5.94 10.26 -9.52
CA ILE A 283 -5.33 11.50 -10.01
C ILE A 283 -5.78 12.72 -9.20
N GLY A 284 -7.06 12.76 -8.79
CA GLY A 284 -7.59 13.83 -7.94
C GLY A 284 -6.94 13.85 -6.55
N SER A 285 -6.48 12.69 -6.04
CA SER A 285 -5.73 12.62 -4.78
C SER A 285 -4.35 13.27 -4.91
N HIS A 286 -3.67 13.07 -6.05
CA HIS A 286 -2.37 13.71 -6.32
C HIS A 286 -2.49 15.23 -6.45
N GLU A 287 -3.54 15.72 -7.11
CA GLU A 287 -3.82 17.15 -7.22
C GLU A 287 -4.07 17.79 -5.86
N LYS A 288 -4.86 17.13 -5.02
CA LYS A 288 -5.10 17.56 -3.64
C LYS A 288 -3.84 17.50 -2.79
N ALA A 289 -2.98 16.47 -2.94
CA ALA A 289 -1.71 16.39 -2.23
C ALA A 289 -0.77 17.56 -2.59
N LYS A 290 -0.71 17.96 -3.86
CA LYS A 290 0.03 19.16 -4.27
C LYS A 290 -0.52 20.43 -3.63
N LYS A 291 -1.87 20.59 -3.59
CA LYS A 291 -2.50 21.71 -2.88
C LYS A 291 -2.12 21.74 -1.40
N VAL A 292 -2.10 20.58 -0.73
CA VAL A 292 -1.66 20.48 0.68
C VAL A 292 -0.22 20.94 0.84
N ALA A 293 0.67 20.54 -0.07
CA ALA A 293 2.07 21.00 -0.05
C ALA A 293 2.17 22.53 -0.23
N ASP A 294 1.40 23.09 -1.17
CA ASP A 294 1.37 24.52 -1.44
C ASP A 294 0.81 25.31 -0.24
N MET A 295 -0.24 24.81 0.43
CA MET A 295 -0.80 25.39 1.64
C MET A 295 0.27 25.51 2.76
N TRP A 296 1.06 24.45 2.95
CA TRP A 296 2.11 24.44 3.96
C TRP A 296 3.28 25.36 3.61
N THR A 297 3.79 25.25 2.38
CA THR A 297 4.96 26.02 1.94
C THR A 297 4.69 27.52 1.81
N SER A 298 3.47 27.91 1.41
CA SER A 298 3.06 29.34 1.37
C SER A 298 3.05 30.01 2.74
N ARG A 299 2.99 29.25 3.82
CA ARG A 299 3.10 29.71 5.22
C ARG A 299 4.52 29.68 5.77
N GLY A 300 5.52 29.40 4.92
CA GLY A 300 6.93 29.32 5.30
C GLY A 300 7.38 27.94 5.79
N GLY A 301 6.49 26.94 5.80
CA GLY A 301 6.84 25.56 6.12
C GLY A 301 7.70 24.91 5.04
N LYS A 302 8.47 23.89 5.41
CA LYS A 302 9.27 23.10 4.46
C LYS A 302 8.72 21.69 4.34
N LEU A 303 9.06 21.02 3.23
CA LEU A 303 8.77 19.62 3.00
C LEU A 303 10.04 18.79 3.25
N SER A 304 9.88 17.60 3.85
CA SER A 304 11.00 16.67 4.05
C SER A 304 11.51 16.09 2.72
N HIS A 305 10.63 15.93 1.73
CA HIS A 305 10.97 15.53 0.36
C HIS A 305 9.85 15.93 -0.63
N PRO A 306 10.08 15.84 -1.94
CA PRO A 306 9.09 16.21 -2.96
C PRO A 306 7.80 15.38 -2.85
N VAL A 307 6.66 15.97 -3.23
CA VAL A 307 5.37 15.29 -3.35
C VAL A 307 5.28 14.68 -4.75
N GLU A 308 5.53 13.37 -4.83
CA GLU A 308 5.50 12.63 -6.09
C GLU A 308 4.15 11.90 -6.32
N THR A 309 3.41 11.61 -5.24
CA THR A 309 2.11 10.94 -5.28
C THR A 309 1.10 11.56 -4.30
N ASN A 310 0.38 10.76 -3.56
CA ASN A 310 -0.67 11.14 -2.64
C ASN A 310 -0.20 11.43 -1.19
N MET A 311 1.10 11.41 -0.94
CA MET A 311 1.68 11.65 0.40
C MET A 311 2.46 12.95 0.45
N VAL A 312 2.25 13.71 1.53
CA VAL A 312 2.96 14.95 1.83
C VAL A 312 3.67 14.78 3.17
N TRP A 313 4.98 14.94 3.17
CA TRP A 313 5.80 14.87 4.36
C TRP A 313 6.28 16.28 4.73
N LEU A 314 5.80 16.77 5.86
CA LEU A 314 6.10 18.11 6.37
C LEU A 314 7.36 18.06 7.22
N ASP A 315 8.26 19.01 7.03
CA ASP A 315 9.37 19.26 7.94
C ASP A 315 8.86 20.13 9.10
N ILE A 316 8.21 19.48 10.06
CA ILE A 316 7.59 20.15 11.21
C ILE A 316 8.64 20.67 12.19
N GLU A 317 9.78 19.97 12.31
CA GLU A 317 10.86 20.36 13.22
C GLU A 317 11.46 21.73 12.84
N SER A 318 11.68 21.97 11.54
CA SER A 318 12.16 23.28 11.06
C SER A 318 11.16 24.42 11.31
N SER A 319 9.90 24.09 11.54
CA SER A 319 8.83 25.04 11.91
C SER A 319 8.64 25.16 13.42
N GLY A 320 9.49 24.50 14.22
CA GLY A 320 9.42 24.54 15.69
C GLY A 320 8.26 23.72 16.28
N LEU A 321 7.63 22.85 15.48
CA LEU A 321 6.53 22.00 15.92
C LEU A 321 7.02 20.66 16.46
N GLY A 322 6.28 20.11 17.43
CA GLY A 322 6.50 18.78 17.96
C GLY A 322 5.74 17.70 17.15
N PRO A 323 6.05 16.42 17.40
CA PRO A 323 5.51 15.30 16.62
C PRO A 323 3.98 15.15 16.72
N ASN A 324 3.34 15.68 17.76
CA ASN A 324 1.90 15.55 18.00
C ASN A 324 1.12 16.84 17.71
N ASP A 325 1.79 17.98 17.55
CA ASP A 325 1.14 19.30 17.48
C ASP A 325 0.08 19.35 16.36
N LEU A 326 0.42 18.88 15.16
CA LEU A 326 -0.56 18.85 14.05
C LEU A 326 -1.74 17.92 14.32
N ALA A 327 -1.53 16.81 15.01
CA ALA A 327 -2.61 15.87 15.34
C ALA A 327 -3.56 16.48 16.38
N GLU A 328 -3.05 17.19 17.38
CA GLU A 328 -3.83 17.87 18.42
C GLU A 328 -4.66 19.03 17.82
N ILE A 329 -4.02 19.91 17.05
CA ILE A 329 -4.72 21.00 16.35
C ILE A 329 -5.76 20.42 15.37
N GLY A 330 -5.40 19.34 14.65
CA GLY A 330 -6.30 18.65 13.73
C GLY A 330 -7.55 18.13 14.43
N GLN A 331 -7.40 17.54 15.62
CA GLN A 331 -8.52 17.03 16.40
C GLN A 331 -9.50 18.15 16.78
N GLU A 332 -9.00 19.35 17.15
CA GLU A 332 -9.85 20.52 17.44
C GLU A 332 -10.63 21.00 16.22
N LYS A 333 -10.10 20.80 15.02
CA LYS A 333 -10.75 21.13 13.75
C LYS A 333 -11.54 19.96 13.14
N GLY A 334 -11.68 18.82 13.86
CA GLY A 334 -12.41 17.65 13.41
C GLY A 334 -11.69 16.86 12.31
N LEU A 335 -10.35 16.96 12.24
CA LEU A 335 -9.49 16.18 11.36
C LEU A 335 -8.72 15.13 12.14
N LYS A 336 -8.42 14.01 11.49
CA LYS A 336 -7.48 13.00 12.00
C LYS A 336 -6.17 13.09 11.23
N LEU A 337 -5.12 13.50 11.92
CA LEU A 337 -3.76 13.61 11.42
C LEU A 337 -2.83 12.70 12.23
N LEU A 338 -1.65 12.38 11.68
CA LEU A 338 -0.65 11.53 12.35
C LEU A 338 0.75 12.05 12.06
N GLY A 339 1.40 12.64 13.07
CA GLY A 339 2.77 13.14 12.97
C GLY A 339 2.89 14.21 11.88
N ASN A 340 3.95 14.07 11.09
CA ASN A 340 4.30 14.99 9.99
C ASN A 340 3.87 14.50 8.61
N ARG A 341 3.15 13.36 8.54
CA ARG A 341 2.69 12.75 7.29
C ARG A 341 1.21 13.04 7.04
N ILE A 342 0.90 13.68 5.93
CA ILE A 342 -0.44 13.87 5.42
C ILE A 342 -0.65 12.94 4.22
N VAL A 343 -1.65 12.08 4.28
CA VAL A 343 -1.98 11.17 3.17
C VAL A 343 -3.36 11.54 2.62
N VAL A 344 -3.39 11.87 1.34
CA VAL A 344 -4.62 12.24 0.65
C VAL A 344 -5.15 11.05 -0.13
N HIS A 345 -6.43 10.75 0.00
CA HIS A 345 -7.12 9.74 -0.79
C HIS A 345 -8.38 10.35 -1.45
N TYR A 346 -8.96 9.64 -2.41
CA TYR A 346 -10.04 10.17 -3.25
C TYR A 346 -11.30 10.58 -2.47
N GLN A 347 -11.48 10.10 -1.23
CA GLN A 347 -12.63 10.45 -0.37
C GLN A 347 -12.38 11.70 0.49
N VAL A 348 -11.16 12.23 0.53
CA VAL A 348 -10.88 13.49 1.24
C VAL A 348 -11.64 14.62 0.56
N SER A 349 -12.53 15.32 1.31
CA SER A 349 -13.38 16.38 0.79
C SER A 349 -12.67 17.73 0.70
N ASP A 350 -13.24 18.66 -0.03
CA ASP A 350 -12.72 20.05 -0.07
C ASP A 350 -12.91 20.74 1.29
N GLU A 351 -13.94 20.37 2.06
CA GLU A 351 -14.10 20.83 3.45
C GLU A 351 -12.95 20.38 4.32
N SER A 352 -12.47 19.13 4.15
CA SER A 352 -11.30 18.64 4.88
C SER A 352 -10.05 19.45 4.56
N LEU A 353 -9.84 19.83 3.31
CA LEU A 353 -8.73 20.70 2.92
C LEU A 353 -8.86 22.09 3.53
N SER A 354 -10.07 22.67 3.58
CA SER A 354 -10.31 23.95 4.23
C SER A 354 -10.04 23.90 5.73
N ARG A 355 -10.40 22.80 6.40
CA ARG A 355 -10.06 22.58 7.81
C ARG A 355 -8.56 22.39 8.01
N LEU A 356 -7.88 21.68 7.11
CA LEU A 356 -6.44 21.47 7.15
C LEU A 356 -5.70 22.80 6.98
N GLU A 357 -6.22 23.70 6.16
CA GLU A 357 -5.70 25.05 6.03
C GLU A 357 -5.74 25.80 7.35
N GLN A 358 -6.85 25.73 8.10
CA GLN A 358 -6.97 26.30 9.45
C GLN A 358 -6.01 25.65 10.46
N VAL A 359 -5.73 24.35 10.31
CA VAL A 359 -4.71 23.66 11.12
C VAL A 359 -3.34 24.25 10.87
N PHE A 360 -2.97 24.46 9.62
CA PHE A 360 -1.69 25.05 9.25
C PHE A 360 -1.56 26.52 9.69
N ASP A 361 -2.65 27.30 9.58
CA ASP A 361 -2.69 28.66 10.11
C ASP A 361 -2.42 28.70 11.63
N ALA A 362 -3.11 27.87 12.38
CA ALA A 362 -2.94 27.77 13.83
C ALA A 362 -1.51 27.30 14.20
N ALA A 363 -1.00 26.28 13.50
CA ALA A 363 0.34 25.75 13.75
C ALA A 363 1.45 26.77 13.48
N MET A 364 1.30 27.58 12.42
CA MET A 364 2.31 28.56 11.99
C MET A 364 2.16 29.93 12.63
N SER A 365 1.05 30.19 13.35
CA SER A 365 0.81 31.49 14.01
C SER A 365 1.73 31.79 15.22
N GLY A 366 2.43 30.76 15.72
CA GLY A 366 3.22 30.84 16.96
C GLY A 366 2.39 31.01 18.24
N THR A 367 1.07 30.96 18.14
CA THR A 367 0.15 31.11 19.29
C THR A 367 -0.30 29.78 19.90
N TYR A 368 0.03 28.66 19.25
CA TYR A 368 -0.31 27.31 19.75
C TYR A 368 0.49 27.01 21.01
N GLN A 369 -0.23 26.79 22.12
CA GLN A 369 0.36 26.33 23.38
C GLN A 369 0.31 24.83 23.45
N ARG A 370 1.48 24.17 23.48
CA ARG A 370 1.58 22.72 23.60
C ARG A 370 0.89 22.21 24.87
N SER A 371 0.16 21.10 24.73
CA SER A 371 -0.30 20.35 25.89
C SER A 371 0.92 19.81 26.65
N THR A 372 0.97 20.03 27.97
CA THR A 372 2.04 19.50 28.84
C THR A 372 1.81 18.03 29.24
N ASP A 373 0.81 17.37 28.64
CA ASP A 373 0.42 15.99 28.97
C ASP A 373 1.25 14.99 28.15
N GLU A 374 2.39 14.56 28.71
CA GLU A 374 3.28 13.55 28.11
C GLU A 374 2.63 12.16 27.97
N SER A 375 1.45 11.91 28.58
CA SER A 375 0.78 10.60 28.56
C SER A 375 0.13 10.25 27.21
N LYS A 376 0.03 11.21 26.27
CA LYS A 376 -0.62 11.06 24.96
C LYS A 376 0.34 10.72 23.81
N ALA A 377 1.61 10.41 24.09
CA ALA A 377 2.57 10.05 23.05
C ALA A 377 2.19 8.68 22.43
N TYR A 378 1.32 8.68 21.44
CA TYR A 378 1.03 7.52 20.60
C TYR A 378 2.11 7.38 19.51
N GLY A 379 3.00 6.37 19.71
CA GLY A 379 3.72 5.73 18.61
C GLY A 379 4.71 6.60 17.84
N SER A 380 5.75 7.11 18.50
CA SER A 380 6.98 7.50 17.82
C SER A 380 7.82 6.25 17.52
N ARG A 381 7.71 5.71 16.30
CA ARG A 381 8.82 5.01 15.62
C ARG A 381 8.60 5.06 14.12
#